data_6fdaf14e0e5143560cb2606cb41ef780
#
_entry.id   6fdaf14e0e5143560cb2606cb41ef780
#
_cell.length_a   1.000
_cell.length_b   1.000
_cell.length_c   1.000
_cell.angle_alpha   90.00
_cell.angle_beta   90.00
_cell.angle_gamma   90.00
#
_symmetry.space_group_name_H-M   'P 1'
#
loop_
_entity.id
_entity.type
_entity.pdbx_description
1 polymer ?
#
loop_
_entity_poly.entity_id
_entity_poly.type
_entity_poly.pdbx_seq_one_letter_code
_entity_poly.pdbx_strand_id
1 'polypeptide(L)'
;MATTLHSFIDIFDTTFGEGPEAVQLKKIIIPIIQRDYAQGRKGSDVTRVRGRFLESLYKAVTEKPITLDFVYGDIDDEGNMTPLDGQQRLTTLFLLHWYAAKKGNISEENYEFLKKFSYETRYSARYFCIDLVDYKPEFKTAISKEIVNQAWFPLDWENDPTISSMLVMLDAIDDKFKDVTDLWDRLKENCVTFYFLPIKDMGLTDELYIKMNSRGKPLTLFEHFKAEFEREIRSIDEQRANRIMGKIDRDWTDLLWEYRNSGSGSSDDNIIDDEFLRYFKFICDVICYRQNESPLGRSNDEFDLLQQYFSAKC
;
A
#
# COMPACT_ATOMS: atom_id res chain seq x y z
N MET A 1 7.28 21.10 -12.58
CA MET A 1 5.84 21.02 -12.88
C MET A 1 5.04 21.76 -11.81
N ALA A 2 3.89 22.36 -12.14
CA ALA A 2 3.06 23.05 -11.16
C ALA A 2 2.20 22.05 -10.38
N THR A 3 1.90 22.39 -9.12
CA THR A 3 0.93 21.65 -8.32
C THR A 3 -0.48 21.86 -8.90
N THR A 4 -1.20 20.77 -9.12
CA THR A 4 -2.54 20.80 -9.71
C THR A 4 -3.56 20.15 -8.76
N LEU A 5 -4.80 20.64 -8.83
CA LEU A 5 -5.91 20.12 -8.02
C LEU A 5 -6.68 19.07 -8.82
N HIS A 6 -6.90 17.89 -8.23
CA HIS A 6 -7.58 16.77 -8.87
C HIS A 6 -8.57 16.10 -7.94
N SER A 7 -9.62 15.53 -8.51
CA SER A 7 -10.37 14.46 -7.88
C SER A 7 -9.75 13.10 -8.20
N PHE A 8 -10.24 12.04 -7.57
CA PHE A 8 -9.76 10.69 -7.84
C PHE A 8 -10.19 10.18 -9.23
N ILE A 9 -11.21 10.76 -9.83
CA ILE A 9 -11.66 10.47 -11.20
C ILE A 9 -10.81 11.24 -12.21
N ASP A 10 -10.72 12.56 -12.04
CA ASP A 10 -10.08 13.46 -13.02
C ASP A 10 -8.60 13.16 -13.21
N ILE A 11 -7.92 12.67 -12.16
CA ILE A 11 -6.48 12.47 -12.23
C ILE A 11 -6.10 11.48 -13.34
N PHE A 12 -6.96 10.49 -13.64
CA PHE A 12 -6.71 9.50 -14.70
C PHE A 12 -6.87 10.04 -16.12
N ASP A 13 -7.49 11.20 -16.27
CA ASP A 13 -7.65 11.88 -17.54
C ASP A 13 -6.64 13.04 -17.71
N THR A 14 -5.76 13.21 -16.72
CA THR A 14 -4.81 14.34 -16.68
C THR A 14 -3.52 13.98 -17.42
N THR A 15 -3.01 14.96 -18.14
CA THR A 15 -1.68 14.93 -18.77
C THR A 15 -0.74 15.82 -17.97
N PHE A 16 0.40 15.27 -17.57
CA PHE A 16 1.44 15.95 -16.80
C PHE A 16 2.64 16.28 -17.67
N GLY A 17 3.21 17.47 -17.49
CA GLY A 17 4.33 17.96 -18.32
C GLY A 17 3.85 18.86 -19.46
N GLU A 18 4.81 19.35 -20.23
CA GLU A 18 4.57 20.23 -21.39
C GLU A 18 5.34 19.71 -22.62
N GLY A 19 4.78 19.97 -23.80
CA GLY A 19 5.42 19.62 -25.07
C GLY A 19 5.66 18.12 -25.25
N PRO A 20 6.83 17.71 -25.80
CA PRO A 20 7.14 16.29 -26.09
C PRO A 20 7.27 15.41 -24.84
N GLU A 21 7.46 16.01 -23.67
CA GLU A 21 7.57 15.31 -22.38
C GLU A 21 6.23 15.19 -21.62
N ALA A 22 5.15 15.58 -22.27
CA ALA A 22 3.82 15.45 -21.69
C ALA A 22 3.39 13.98 -21.63
N VAL A 23 3.05 13.50 -20.42
CA VAL A 23 2.66 12.12 -20.15
C VAL A 23 1.26 12.08 -19.57
N GLN A 24 0.37 11.32 -20.20
CA GLN A 24 -0.96 11.06 -19.66
C GLN A 24 -0.88 10.01 -18.56
N LEU A 25 -1.53 10.25 -17.43
CA LEU A 25 -1.61 9.27 -16.37
C LEU A 25 -2.42 8.04 -16.81
N LYS A 26 -1.81 6.88 -16.72
CA LYS A 26 -2.44 5.60 -17.07
C LYS A 26 -2.77 4.75 -15.87
N LYS A 27 -1.91 4.76 -14.84
CA LYS A 27 -2.06 3.93 -13.65
C LYS A 27 -1.55 4.63 -12.40
N ILE A 28 -2.11 4.27 -11.26
CA ILE A 28 -1.57 4.56 -9.94
C ILE A 28 -1.10 3.23 -9.34
N ILE A 29 0.18 3.14 -9.01
CA ILE A 29 0.79 1.91 -8.50
C ILE A 29 1.41 2.20 -7.14
N ILE A 30 0.85 1.63 -6.10
CA ILE A 30 1.40 1.74 -4.74
C ILE A 30 2.67 0.89 -4.64
N PRO A 31 3.85 1.51 -4.39
CA PRO A 31 5.14 0.83 -4.50
C PRO A 31 5.47 -0.08 -3.32
N ILE A 32 6.50 -0.91 -3.51
CA ILE A 32 6.99 -1.94 -2.57
C ILE A 32 7.41 -1.36 -1.21
N ILE A 33 8.10 -0.24 -1.22
CA ILE A 33 8.68 0.37 0.00
C ILE A 33 7.61 1.00 0.91
N GLN A 34 6.36 0.92 0.50
CA GLN A 34 5.26 1.53 1.23
C GLN A 34 4.74 0.64 2.34
N ARG A 35 4.24 1.31 3.38
CA ARG A 35 3.50 0.66 4.46
C ARG A 35 2.27 -0.04 3.92
N ASP A 36 1.92 -1.13 4.57
CA ASP A 36 0.60 -1.73 4.38
C ASP A 36 -0.49 -0.67 4.52
N TYR A 37 -1.63 -0.91 3.89
CA TYR A 37 -2.77 -0.05 4.09
C TYR A 37 -3.20 -0.07 5.56
N ALA A 38 -2.81 0.96 6.30
CA ALA A 38 -2.93 0.98 7.76
C ALA A 38 -4.27 1.52 8.29
N GLN A 39 -5.01 2.31 7.48
CA GLN A 39 -6.27 2.93 7.94
C GLN A 39 -7.38 1.92 8.26
N GLY A 40 -7.31 0.72 7.72
CA GLY A 40 -8.22 -0.38 8.04
C GLY A 40 -7.76 -1.28 9.19
N ARG A 41 -6.57 -1.11 9.76
CA ARG A 41 -6.09 -1.95 10.87
C ARG A 41 -7.01 -1.88 12.09
N LYS A 42 -6.99 -2.95 12.90
CA LYS A 42 -7.72 -3.03 14.16
C LYS A 42 -6.88 -2.34 15.25
N GLY A 43 -7.51 -1.45 16.02
CA GLY A 43 -6.87 -0.70 17.12
C GLY A 43 -7.64 0.57 17.42
N SER A 44 -7.66 1.03 18.68
CA SER A 44 -8.43 2.20 19.12
C SER A 44 -8.02 3.48 18.38
N ASP A 45 -6.71 3.71 18.25
CA ASP A 45 -6.18 4.91 17.59
C ASP A 45 -6.43 4.91 16.09
N VAL A 46 -6.23 3.77 15.44
CA VAL A 46 -6.52 3.62 14.00
C VAL A 46 -8.01 3.76 13.73
N THR A 47 -8.86 3.17 14.56
CA THR A 47 -10.33 3.31 14.45
C THR A 47 -10.74 4.77 14.58
N ARG A 48 -10.13 5.53 15.50
CA ARG A 48 -10.37 6.97 15.66
C ARG A 48 -9.93 7.77 14.43
N VAL A 49 -8.73 7.49 13.89
CA VAL A 49 -8.21 8.16 12.69
C VAL A 49 -9.09 7.85 11.47
N ARG A 50 -9.43 6.57 11.25
CA ARG A 50 -10.36 6.14 10.20
C ARG A 50 -11.72 6.84 10.33
N GLY A 51 -12.29 6.85 11.52
CA GLY A 51 -13.58 7.48 11.77
C GLY A 51 -13.57 8.99 11.45
N ARG A 52 -12.51 9.71 11.84
CA ARG A 52 -12.34 11.13 11.51
C ARG A 52 -12.19 11.37 10.00
N PHE A 53 -11.44 10.53 9.32
CA PHE A 53 -11.25 10.66 7.88
C PHE A 53 -12.55 10.38 7.12
N LEU A 54 -13.27 9.30 7.45
CA LEU A 54 -14.58 8.99 6.87
C LEU A 54 -15.63 10.06 7.20
N GLU A 55 -15.57 10.65 8.39
CA GLU A 55 -16.43 11.78 8.77
C GLU A 55 -16.17 13.01 7.87
N SER A 56 -14.89 13.32 7.60
CA SER A 56 -14.52 14.41 6.70
C SER A 56 -15.01 14.17 5.27
N LEU A 57 -14.85 12.93 4.76
CA LEU A 57 -15.37 12.55 3.45
C LEU A 57 -16.91 12.58 3.40
N TYR A 58 -17.57 12.15 4.46
CA TYR A 58 -19.04 12.22 4.57
C TYR A 58 -19.55 13.67 4.51
N LYS A 59 -18.91 14.56 5.25
CA LYS A 59 -19.23 15.99 5.20
C LYS A 59 -18.95 16.61 3.84
N ALA A 60 -17.89 16.16 3.16
CA ALA A 60 -17.60 16.60 1.81
C ALA A 60 -18.71 16.27 0.82
N VAL A 61 -19.31 15.11 0.98
CA VAL A 61 -20.40 14.62 0.14
C VAL A 61 -21.74 15.28 0.50
N THR A 62 -22.03 15.48 1.80
CA THR A 62 -23.36 15.91 2.26
C THR A 62 -23.50 17.40 2.53
N GLU A 63 -22.40 18.10 2.83
CA GLU A 63 -22.44 19.48 3.27
C GLU A 63 -21.63 20.41 2.35
N LYS A 64 -20.30 20.27 2.35
CA LYS A 64 -19.38 21.19 1.69
C LYS A 64 -18.16 20.46 1.13
N PRO A 65 -17.80 20.67 -0.15
CA PRO A 65 -16.60 20.12 -0.74
C PRO A 65 -15.34 20.39 0.08
N ILE A 66 -14.42 19.43 0.08
CA ILE A 66 -13.13 19.52 0.78
C ILE A 66 -11.96 19.27 -0.19
N THR A 67 -10.84 19.89 0.15
CA THR A 67 -9.55 19.57 -0.46
C THR A 67 -8.69 18.86 0.57
N LEU A 68 -8.29 17.63 0.25
CA LEU A 68 -7.38 16.85 1.06
C LEU A 68 -5.94 17.38 0.90
N ASP A 69 -5.07 16.95 1.82
CA ASP A 69 -3.66 17.26 1.75
C ASP A 69 -3.01 16.74 0.47
N PHE A 70 -1.77 17.18 0.23
CA PHE A 70 -0.99 16.85 -0.94
C PHE A 70 -0.76 15.36 -1.12
N VAL A 71 -0.82 14.92 -2.36
CA VAL A 71 -0.28 13.64 -2.84
C VAL A 71 0.98 13.98 -3.63
N TYR A 72 2.11 13.38 -3.27
CA TYR A 72 3.35 13.50 -4.04
C TYR A 72 3.66 12.17 -4.71
N GLY A 73 4.15 12.21 -5.93
CA GLY A 73 4.52 11.00 -6.63
C GLY A 73 5.35 11.27 -7.86
N ASP A 74 6.04 10.25 -8.30
CA ASP A 74 6.71 10.23 -9.58
C ASP A 74 5.79 9.67 -10.65
N ILE A 75 5.94 10.16 -11.89
CA ILE A 75 5.24 9.64 -13.07
C ILE A 75 6.31 9.25 -14.07
N ASP A 76 6.38 7.95 -14.38
CA ASP A 76 7.30 7.43 -15.37
C ASP A 76 6.87 7.80 -16.82
N ASP A 77 7.73 7.52 -17.77
CA ASP A 77 7.47 7.81 -19.19
C ASP A 77 6.32 6.96 -19.78
N GLU A 78 5.94 5.88 -19.09
CA GLU A 78 4.80 5.04 -19.47
C GLU A 78 3.47 5.58 -18.92
N GLY A 79 3.49 6.57 -18.04
CA GLY A 79 2.31 7.16 -17.39
C GLY A 79 1.88 6.43 -16.11
N ASN A 80 2.77 5.66 -15.50
CA ASN A 80 2.49 5.07 -14.20
C ASN A 80 2.91 6.05 -13.10
N MET A 81 1.98 6.37 -12.22
CA MET A 81 2.24 7.18 -11.03
C MET A 81 2.58 6.31 -9.84
N THR A 82 3.74 6.54 -9.26
CA THR A 82 4.18 5.93 -8.02
C THR A 82 4.10 6.96 -6.90
N PRO A 83 3.06 6.91 -6.02
CA PRO A 83 2.92 7.89 -4.95
C PRO A 83 3.98 7.66 -3.87
N LEU A 84 4.60 8.76 -3.43
CA LEU A 84 5.53 8.80 -2.29
C LEU A 84 4.81 9.09 -0.98
N ASP A 85 3.81 9.95 -1.04
CA ASP A 85 2.90 10.23 0.08
C ASP A 85 1.47 10.32 -0.45
N GLY A 86 0.51 10.09 0.45
CA GLY A 86 -0.91 10.09 0.13
C GLY A 86 -1.51 8.73 -0.23
N GLN A 87 -0.74 7.65 -0.16
CA GLN A 87 -1.20 6.30 -0.54
C GLN A 87 -2.42 5.85 0.26
N GLN A 88 -2.42 6.10 1.56
CA GLN A 88 -3.56 5.76 2.43
C GLN A 88 -4.83 6.48 1.97
N ARG A 89 -4.69 7.74 1.56
CA ARG A 89 -5.78 8.54 1.01
C ARG A 89 -6.25 7.99 -0.33
N LEU A 90 -5.32 7.72 -1.26
CA LEU A 90 -5.63 7.17 -2.57
C LEU A 90 -6.32 5.81 -2.47
N THR A 91 -5.85 4.93 -1.57
CA THR A 91 -6.49 3.63 -1.33
C THR A 91 -7.91 3.81 -0.77
N THR A 92 -8.10 4.70 0.20
CA THR A 92 -9.45 4.97 0.73
C THR A 92 -10.37 5.55 -0.35
N LEU A 93 -9.87 6.46 -1.19
CA LEU A 93 -10.64 7.00 -2.31
C LEU A 93 -10.99 5.93 -3.33
N PHE A 94 -10.06 5.02 -3.67
CA PHE A 94 -10.33 3.86 -4.51
C PHE A 94 -11.50 3.03 -3.95
N LEU A 95 -11.44 2.66 -2.68
CA LEU A 95 -12.49 1.87 -2.03
C LEU A 95 -13.83 2.62 -1.97
N LEU A 96 -13.81 3.92 -1.71
CA LEU A 96 -15.03 4.74 -1.67
C LEU A 96 -15.69 4.86 -3.06
N HIS A 97 -14.90 5.06 -4.12
CA HIS A 97 -15.43 5.11 -5.48
C HIS A 97 -15.97 3.76 -5.94
N TRP A 98 -15.26 2.66 -5.60
CA TRP A 98 -15.77 1.31 -5.84
C TRP A 98 -17.12 1.10 -5.14
N TYR A 99 -17.21 1.43 -3.85
CA TYR A 99 -18.45 1.31 -3.09
C TYR A 99 -19.59 2.14 -3.71
N ALA A 100 -19.31 3.38 -4.03
CA ALA A 100 -20.30 4.28 -4.65
C ALA A 100 -20.81 3.75 -5.98
N ALA A 101 -19.91 3.23 -6.83
CA ALA A 101 -20.27 2.64 -8.12
C ALA A 101 -21.16 1.41 -7.96
N LYS A 102 -20.78 0.50 -7.04
CA LYS A 102 -21.53 -0.75 -6.82
C LYS A 102 -22.89 -0.49 -6.15
N LYS A 103 -22.91 0.36 -5.12
CA LYS A 103 -24.15 0.73 -4.40
C LYS A 103 -25.13 1.49 -5.30
N GLY A 104 -24.61 2.37 -6.15
CA GLY A 104 -25.40 3.14 -7.13
C GLY A 104 -25.78 2.36 -8.40
N ASN A 105 -25.39 1.08 -8.54
CA ASN A 105 -25.57 0.28 -9.76
C ASN A 105 -25.09 1.01 -11.02
N ILE A 106 -23.94 1.65 -10.93
CA ILE A 106 -23.33 2.41 -12.04
C ILE A 106 -22.87 1.43 -13.13
N SER A 107 -22.99 1.83 -14.39
CA SER A 107 -22.51 1.03 -15.52
C SER A 107 -20.97 0.90 -15.50
N GLU A 108 -20.46 -0.25 -15.90
CA GLU A 108 -19.02 -0.60 -15.81
C GLU A 108 -18.14 0.42 -16.52
N GLU A 109 -18.54 0.93 -17.66
CA GLU A 109 -17.82 1.95 -18.44
C GLU A 109 -17.48 3.19 -17.62
N ASN A 110 -18.32 3.58 -16.66
CA ASN A 110 -18.12 4.76 -15.84
C ASN A 110 -17.10 4.57 -14.70
N TYR A 111 -16.86 3.33 -14.25
CA TYR A 111 -15.92 3.05 -13.17
C TYR A 111 -14.73 2.15 -13.60
N GLU A 112 -14.58 1.90 -14.90
CA GLU A 112 -13.45 1.10 -15.42
C GLU A 112 -12.09 1.69 -15.06
N PHE A 113 -12.00 3.01 -14.87
CA PHE A 113 -10.77 3.67 -14.41
C PHE A 113 -10.26 3.12 -13.06
N LEU A 114 -11.11 2.51 -12.23
CA LEU A 114 -10.69 1.88 -10.99
C LEU A 114 -9.70 0.73 -11.22
N LYS A 115 -9.73 0.05 -12.38
CA LYS A 115 -8.77 -0.98 -12.78
C LYS A 115 -7.35 -0.42 -12.99
N LYS A 116 -7.24 0.91 -13.08
CA LYS A 116 -5.95 1.63 -13.19
C LYS A 116 -5.26 1.84 -11.83
N PHE A 117 -5.91 1.50 -10.71
CA PHE A 117 -5.32 1.54 -9.37
C PHE A 117 -4.82 0.14 -8.96
N SER A 118 -3.59 0.05 -8.46
CA SER A 118 -2.96 -1.23 -8.15
C SER A 118 -1.88 -1.11 -7.07
N TYR A 119 -1.43 -2.26 -6.60
CA TYR A 119 -0.28 -2.42 -5.71
C TYR A 119 0.84 -3.15 -6.42
N GLU A 120 2.07 -2.69 -6.27
CA GLU A 120 3.23 -3.36 -6.83
C GLU A 120 3.67 -4.55 -5.96
N THR A 121 3.60 -4.39 -4.65
CA THR A 121 4.29 -5.19 -3.63
C THR A 121 3.81 -6.61 -3.46
N ARG A 122 2.51 -6.83 -3.58
CA ARG A 122 1.92 -8.12 -3.23
C ARG A 122 1.02 -8.56 -4.36
N TYR A 123 1.31 -9.75 -4.86
CA TYR A 123 0.41 -10.37 -5.83
C TYR A 123 -1.02 -10.41 -5.31
N SER A 124 -1.21 -10.77 -4.02
CA SER A 124 -2.50 -10.78 -3.34
C SER A 124 -3.22 -9.43 -3.43
N ALA A 125 -2.59 -8.34 -2.98
CA ALA A 125 -3.21 -7.01 -2.99
C ALA A 125 -3.47 -6.50 -4.42
N ARG A 126 -2.57 -6.82 -5.37
CA ARG A 126 -2.74 -6.47 -6.79
C ARG A 126 -3.96 -7.17 -7.38
N TYR A 127 -4.04 -8.49 -7.26
CA TYR A 127 -5.17 -9.26 -7.80
C TYR A 127 -6.45 -8.94 -7.05
N PHE A 128 -6.40 -8.74 -5.74
CA PHE A 128 -7.55 -8.31 -4.97
C PHE A 128 -8.16 -7.01 -5.51
N CYS A 129 -7.34 -5.99 -5.83
CA CYS A 129 -7.85 -4.75 -6.40
C CYS A 129 -8.55 -4.98 -7.75
N ILE A 130 -8.00 -5.84 -8.61
CA ILE A 130 -8.58 -6.16 -9.92
C ILE A 130 -9.91 -6.90 -9.74
N ASP A 131 -9.90 -7.98 -8.97
CA ASP A 131 -11.07 -8.84 -8.77
C ASP A 131 -12.18 -8.10 -8.02
N LEU A 132 -11.81 -7.21 -7.09
CA LEU A 132 -12.75 -6.33 -6.38
C LEU A 132 -13.52 -5.44 -7.36
N VAL A 133 -12.84 -4.85 -8.37
CA VAL A 133 -13.51 -3.98 -9.34
C VAL A 133 -14.55 -4.75 -10.15
N ASP A 134 -14.31 -6.01 -10.48
CA ASP A 134 -15.26 -6.85 -11.22
C ASP A 134 -16.37 -7.43 -10.33
N TYR A 135 -16.13 -7.54 -9.02
CA TYR A 135 -17.11 -8.08 -8.07
C TYR A 135 -18.36 -7.21 -7.92
N LYS A 136 -19.52 -7.86 -7.81
CA LYS A 136 -20.83 -7.21 -7.60
C LYS A 136 -21.41 -7.66 -6.26
N PRO A 137 -21.31 -6.85 -5.20
CA PRO A 137 -21.86 -7.19 -3.89
C PRO A 137 -23.38 -7.14 -3.89
N GLU A 138 -23.97 -7.96 -3.03
CA GLU A 138 -25.43 -7.96 -2.81
C GLU A 138 -25.87 -7.01 -1.69
N PHE A 139 -24.92 -6.54 -0.88
CA PHE A 139 -25.15 -5.68 0.31
C PHE A 139 -26.16 -6.27 1.32
N LYS A 140 -26.19 -7.60 1.44
CA LYS A 140 -27.07 -8.30 2.40
C LYS A 140 -26.44 -8.50 3.76
N THR A 141 -25.11 -8.59 3.79
CA THR A 141 -24.32 -8.72 5.01
C THR A 141 -23.16 -7.70 4.98
N ALA A 142 -22.28 -7.72 5.97
CA ALA A 142 -21.06 -6.92 5.91
C ALA A 142 -20.28 -7.23 4.61
N ILE A 143 -19.81 -6.20 3.91
CA ILE A 143 -19.14 -6.34 2.60
C ILE A 143 -17.93 -7.26 2.70
N SER A 144 -17.17 -7.14 3.80
CA SER A 144 -16.02 -8.01 4.07
C SER A 144 -16.41 -9.49 4.05
N LYS A 145 -17.53 -9.85 4.67
CA LYS A 145 -18.03 -11.22 4.71
C LYS A 145 -18.52 -11.70 3.35
N GLU A 146 -19.17 -10.83 2.58
CA GLU A 146 -19.60 -11.17 1.25
C GLU A 146 -18.40 -11.46 0.34
N ILE A 147 -17.33 -10.65 0.42
CA ILE A 147 -16.11 -10.82 -0.37
C ILE A 147 -15.37 -12.11 0.00
N VAL A 148 -15.12 -12.34 1.28
CA VAL A 148 -14.37 -13.51 1.76
C VAL A 148 -15.05 -14.82 1.38
N ASN A 149 -16.37 -14.85 1.24
CA ASN A 149 -17.13 -16.02 0.84
C ASN A 149 -17.20 -16.24 -0.70
N GLN A 150 -16.52 -15.41 -1.50
CA GLN A 150 -16.51 -15.57 -2.95
C GLN A 150 -15.49 -16.61 -3.41
N ALA A 151 -15.82 -17.32 -4.49
CA ALA A 151 -14.92 -18.32 -5.07
C ALA A 151 -13.61 -17.75 -5.62
N TRP A 152 -13.56 -16.46 -5.96
CA TRP A 152 -12.38 -15.78 -6.44
C TRP A 152 -11.44 -15.30 -5.31
N PHE A 153 -11.89 -15.37 -4.04
CA PHE A 153 -11.11 -14.93 -2.87
C PHE A 153 -10.38 -16.14 -2.24
N PRO A 154 -9.06 -16.27 -2.43
CA PRO A 154 -8.27 -17.31 -1.78
C PRO A 154 -8.22 -17.14 -0.26
N LEU A 155 -8.24 -18.24 0.48
CA LEU A 155 -8.24 -18.21 1.96
C LEU A 155 -6.99 -17.55 2.57
N ASP A 156 -5.85 -17.66 1.90
CA ASP A 156 -4.60 -17.04 2.32
C ASP A 156 -4.63 -15.51 2.24
N TRP A 157 -5.50 -14.93 1.44
CA TRP A 157 -5.66 -13.47 1.35
C TRP A 157 -6.21 -12.84 2.63
N GLU A 158 -6.92 -13.58 3.46
CA GLU A 158 -7.36 -13.06 4.78
C GLU A 158 -6.17 -12.69 5.67
N ASN A 159 -5.01 -13.33 5.47
CA ASN A 159 -3.78 -13.08 6.21
C ASN A 159 -2.95 -11.92 5.65
N ASP A 160 -3.29 -11.40 4.46
CA ASP A 160 -2.65 -10.21 3.93
C ASP A 160 -3.12 -8.97 4.69
N PRO A 161 -2.23 -8.25 5.41
CA PRO A 161 -2.62 -7.10 6.22
C PRO A 161 -3.21 -5.94 5.40
N THR A 162 -2.82 -5.80 4.13
CA THR A 162 -3.37 -4.79 3.22
C THR A 162 -4.81 -5.14 2.85
N ILE A 163 -5.07 -6.39 2.45
CA ILE A 163 -6.41 -6.87 2.10
C ILE A 163 -7.32 -6.85 3.32
N SER A 164 -6.86 -7.39 4.46
CA SER A 164 -7.60 -7.35 5.73
C SER A 164 -8.00 -5.92 6.11
N SER A 165 -7.09 -4.96 5.93
CA SER A 165 -7.36 -3.55 6.19
C SER A 165 -8.34 -2.95 5.18
N MET A 166 -8.26 -3.32 3.90
CA MET A 166 -9.23 -2.87 2.89
C MET A 166 -10.63 -3.39 3.19
N LEU A 167 -10.76 -4.65 3.62
CA LEU A 167 -12.04 -5.25 4.00
C LEU A 167 -12.68 -4.50 5.19
N VAL A 168 -11.89 -4.20 6.24
CA VAL A 168 -12.36 -3.41 7.39
C VAL A 168 -12.76 -1.99 6.97
N MET A 169 -12.04 -1.38 6.03
CA MET A 169 -12.39 -0.06 5.52
C MET A 169 -13.68 -0.10 4.69
N LEU A 170 -13.90 -1.13 3.88
CA LEU A 170 -15.14 -1.29 3.12
C LEU A 170 -16.37 -1.40 4.03
N ASP A 171 -16.28 -2.17 5.12
CA ASP A 171 -17.36 -2.22 6.11
C ASP A 171 -17.61 -0.86 6.76
N ALA A 172 -16.54 -0.12 7.09
CA ALA A 172 -16.67 1.21 7.67
C ALA A 172 -17.23 2.25 6.68
N ILE A 173 -16.92 2.10 5.39
CA ILE A 173 -17.52 2.93 4.32
C ILE A 173 -19.01 2.63 4.21
N ASP A 174 -19.40 1.36 4.17
CA ASP A 174 -20.84 0.99 4.11
C ASP A 174 -21.59 1.54 5.31
N ASP A 175 -21.08 1.32 6.53
CA ASP A 175 -21.70 1.84 7.75
C ASP A 175 -21.92 3.36 7.69
N LYS A 176 -20.96 4.11 7.08
CA LYS A 176 -21.00 5.57 7.04
C LYS A 176 -21.84 6.11 5.90
N PHE A 177 -21.82 5.47 4.72
CA PHE A 177 -22.37 6.02 3.49
C PHE A 177 -23.63 5.28 2.99
N LYS A 178 -24.11 4.24 3.67
CA LYS A 178 -25.24 3.40 3.22
C LYS A 178 -26.53 4.17 2.93
N ASP A 179 -26.73 5.31 3.61
CA ASP A 179 -27.92 6.15 3.48
C ASP A 179 -27.73 7.30 2.48
N VAL A 180 -26.55 7.42 1.85
CA VAL A 180 -26.25 8.43 0.82
C VAL A 180 -26.58 7.87 -0.55
N THR A 181 -27.71 8.30 -1.12
CA THR A 181 -28.25 7.73 -2.38
C THR A 181 -27.56 8.25 -3.64
N ASP A 182 -26.99 9.46 -3.59
CA ASP A 182 -26.36 10.18 -4.70
C ASP A 182 -24.81 10.24 -4.57
N LEU A 183 -24.25 9.30 -3.82
CA LEU A 183 -22.81 9.28 -3.50
C LEU A 183 -21.93 9.35 -4.75
N TRP A 184 -22.25 8.54 -5.78
CA TRP A 184 -21.49 8.52 -7.03
C TRP A 184 -21.51 9.86 -7.76
N ASP A 185 -22.67 10.50 -7.86
CA ASP A 185 -22.82 11.76 -8.56
C ASP A 185 -22.07 12.86 -7.82
N ARG A 186 -22.14 12.89 -6.49
CA ARG A 186 -21.36 13.82 -5.66
C ARG A 186 -19.86 13.68 -5.85
N LEU A 187 -19.37 12.43 -5.90
CA LEU A 187 -17.94 12.19 -6.15
C LEU A 187 -17.52 12.67 -7.55
N LYS A 188 -18.38 12.53 -8.54
CA LYS A 188 -18.15 13.06 -9.91
C LYS A 188 -18.16 14.59 -9.96
N GLU A 189 -18.90 15.24 -9.08
CA GLU A 189 -18.93 16.72 -8.95
C GLU A 189 -17.71 17.28 -8.20
N ASN A 190 -16.67 16.46 -8.01
CA ASN A 190 -15.41 16.86 -7.36
C ASN A 190 -15.59 17.37 -5.93
N CYS A 191 -16.53 16.80 -5.16
CA CYS A 191 -16.73 17.15 -3.76
C CYS A 191 -15.51 16.80 -2.89
N VAL A 192 -14.66 15.88 -3.32
CA VAL A 192 -13.38 15.53 -2.69
C VAL A 192 -12.27 15.68 -3.69
N THR A 193 -11.36 16.61 -3.42
CA THR A 193 -10.18 16.89 -4.24
C THR A 193 -8.90 16.78 -3.42
N PHE A 194 -7.77 16.71 -4.08
CA PHE A 194 -6.43 16.77 -3.47
C PHE A 194 -5.44 17.45 -4.39
N TYR A 195 -4.42 18.07 -3.82
CA TYR A 195 -3.31 18.60 -4.60
C TYR A 195 -2.36 17.48 -4.99
N PHE A 196 -2.08 17.34 -6.27
CA PHE A 196 -1.03 16.46 -6.77
C PHE A 196 0.21 17.26 -7.14
N LEU A 197 1.36 16.83 -6.63
CA LEU A 197 2.67 17.37 -6.95
C LEU A 197 3.51 16.27 -7.61
N PRO A 198 3.64 16.29 -8.96
CA PRO A 198 4.54 15.39 -9.64
C PRO A 198 5.99 15.77 -9.33
N ILE A 199 6.77 14.80 -8.86
CA ILE A 199 8.18 14.97 -8.55
C ILE A 199 8.96 14.26 -9.64
N LYS A 200 9.17 14.94 -10.77
CA LYS A 200 10.02 14.42 -11.84
C LYS A 200 11.47 14.80 -11.54
N ASP A 201 12.40 13.89 -11.70
CA ASP A 201 13.85 14.10 -11.64
C ASP A 201 14.44 14.53 -10.27
N MET A 202 13.71 14.38 -9.16
CA MET A 202 14.31 14.66 -7.84
C MET A 202 15.30 13.58 -7.39
N GLY A 203 15.62 12.61 -8.29
CA GLY A 203 16.52 11.51 -7.93
C GLY A 203 16.08 10.90 -6.60
N LEU A 204 14.88 10.32 -6.59
CA LEU A 204 14.33 9.70 -5.39
C LEU A 204 15.25 8.58 -4.96
N THR A 205 16.24 8.96 -4.16
CA THR A 205 17.00 7.97 -3.41
C THR A 205 16.08 7.40 -2.35
N ASP A 206 16.25 6.12 -2.06
CA ASP A 206 15.56 5.46 -0.95
C ASP A 206 15.64 6.28 0.34
N GLU A 207 16.76 7.02 0.54
CA GLU A 207 16.95 7.93 1.67
C GLU A 207 15.97 9.12 1.68
N LEU A 208 15.68 9.73 0.54
CA LEU A 208 14.74 10.85 0.47
C LEU A 208 13.32 10.35 0.72
N TYR A 209 12.99 9.19 0.17
CA TYR A 209 11.74 8.49 0.40
C TYR A 209 11.54 8.20 1.90
N ILE A 210 12.54 7.63 2.55
CA ILE A 210 12.55 7.36 3.99
C ILE A 210 12.36 8.65 4.79
N LYS A 211 13.08 9.72 4.46
CA LYS A 211 12.98 11.03 5.15
C LYS A 211 11.60 11.68 4.98
N MET A 212 10.98 11.57 3.82
CA MET A 212 9.65 12.13 3.58
C MET A 212 8.55 11.35 4.31
N ASN A 213 8.67 10.03 4.39
CA ASN A 213 7.74 9.16 5.12
C ASN A 213 7.98 9.12 6.64
N SER A 214 9.09 9.65 7.14
CA SER A 214 9.45 9.65 8.57
C SER A 214 8.51 10.46 9.47
N ARG A 215 7.58 11.22 8.91
CA ARG A 215 6.51 11.91 9.66
C ARG A 215 5.43 10.98 10.22
N GLY A 216 5.46 9.69 9.83
CA GLY A 216 4.63 8.65 10.43
C GLY A 216 5.47 7.62 11.18
N LYS A 217 4.92 6.43 11.43
CA LYS A 217 5.69 5.33 12.03
C LYS A 217 6.89 5.02 11.10
N PRO A 218 8.14 5.07 11.58
CA PRO A 218 9.30 4.80 10.73
C PRO A 218 9.19 3.39 10.13
N LEU A 219 9.81 3.18 8.96
CA LEU A 219 9.98 1.83 8.42
C LEU A 219 10.65 0.96 9.47
N THR A 220 10.24 -0.30 9.56
CA THR A 220 10.91 -1.24 10.43
C THR A 220 12.34 -1.51 9.93
N LEU A 221 13.22 -1.99 10.79
CA LEU A 221 14.56 -2.39 10.39
C LEU A 221 14.52 -3.45 9.29
N PHE A 222 13.53 -4.34 9.33
CA PHE A 222 13.34 -5.35 8.29
C PHE A 222 12.90 -4.75 6.96
N GLU A 223 11.99 -3.80 6.95
CA GLU A 223 11.56 -3.10 5.73
C GLU A 223 12.73 -2.37 5.07
N HIS A 224 13.59 -1.71 5.87
CA HIS A 224 14.83 -1.10 5.38
C HIS A 224 15.77 -2.15 4.77
N PHE A 225 16.06 -3.21 5.50
CA PHE A 225 16.90 -4.29 5.04
C PHE A 225 16.37 -4.91 3.74
N LYS A 226 15.08 -5.21 3.67
CA LYS A 226 14.43 -5.81 2.50
C LYS A 226 14.62 -4.95 1.26
N ALA A 227 14.42 -3.64 1.37
CA ALA A 227 14.58 -2.70 0.25
C ALA A 227 16.03 -2.66 -0.26
N GLU A 228 17.02 -2.60 0.63
CA GLU A 228 18.42 -2.64 0.24
C GLU A 228 18.82 -3.99 -0.36
N PHE A 229 18.39 -5.07 0.25
CA PHE A 229 18.67 -6.43 -0.22
C PHE A 229 18.08 -6.66 -1.61
N GLU A 230 16.86 -6.19 -1.88
CA GLU A 230 16.26 -6.24 -3.20
C GLU A 230 17.08 -5.47 -4.22
N ARG A 231 17.46 -4.24 -3.90
CA ARG A 231 18.27 -3.39 -4.79
C ARG A 231 19.60 -4.07 -5.15
N GLU A 232 20.30 -4.63 -4.15
CA GLU A 232 21.58 -5.32 -4.36
C GLU A 232 21.43 -6.55 -5.27
N ILE A 233 20.43 -7.39 -5.02
CA ILE A 233 20.20 -8.58 -5.87
C ILE A 233 19.77 -8.16 -7.27
N ARG A 234 18.90 -7.15 -7.40
CA ARG A 234 18.39 -6.67 -8.68
C ARG A 234 19.51 -6.08 -9.55
N SER A 235 20.54 -5.48 -8.94
CA SER A 235 21.72 -5.01 -9.65
C SER A 235 22.56 -6.13 -10.26
N ILE A 236 22.44 -7.37 -9.74
CA ILE A 236 23.19 -8.55 -10.20
C ILE A 236 22.33 -9.40 -11.14
N ASP A 237 21.07 -9.69 -10.74
CA ASP A 237 20.17 -10.58 -11.47
C ASP A 237 18.70 -10.24 -11.10
N GLU A 238 17.99 -9.63 -12.03
CA GLU A 238 16.60 -9.22 -11.86
C GLU A 238 15.65 -10.40 -11.66
N GLN A 239 15.84 -11.51 -12.38
CA GLN A 239 14.99 -12.69 -12.24
C GLN A 239 15.17 -13.34 -10.86
N ARG A 240 16.41 -13.35 -10.37
CA ARG A 240 16.73 -13.83 -9.05
C ARG A 240 16.13 -12.97 -7.95
N ALA A 241 16.17 -11.65 -8.11
CA ALA A 241 15.53 -10.70 -7.20
C ALA A 241 14.02 -10.97 -7.10
N ASN A 242 13.33 -11.02 -8.23
CA ASN A 242 11.89 -11.28 -8.27
C ASN A 242 11.52 -12.62 -7.60
N ARG A 243 12.34 -13.66 -7.80
CA ARG A 243 12.11 -14.96 -7.16
C ARG A 243 12.31 -14.92 -5.65
N ILE A 244 13.36 -14.24 -5.16
CA ILE A 244 13.67 -14.14 -3.72
C ILE A 244 12.62 -13.27 -3.02
N MET A 245 12.29 -12.11 -3.59
CA MET A 245 11.24 -11.24 -3.04
C MET A 245 9.89 -11.94 -3.00
N GLY A 246 9.52 -12.66 -4.05
CA GLY A 246 8.31 -13.47 -4.05
C GLY A 246 8.28 -14.56 -2.98
N LYS A 247 9.44 -15.11 -2.58
CA LYS A 247 9.53 -16.04 -1.44
C LYS A 247 9.38 -15.33 -0.10
N ILE A 248 10.04 -14.18 0.07
CA ILE A 248 9.92 -13.39 1.30
C ILE A 248 8.46 -12.99 1.50
N ASP A 249 7.77 -12.54 0.45
CA ASP A 249 6.40 -12.03 0.53
C ASP A 249 5.32 -13.11 0.69
N ARG A 250 5.66 -14.38 0.44
CA ARG A 250 4.73 -15.51 0.51
C ARG A 250 5.25 -16.64 1.36
N ASP A 251 6.06 -17.51 0.77
CA ASP A 251 6.44 -18.78 1.36
C ASP A 251 7.12 -18.64 2.72
N TRP A 252 7.99 -17.63 2.86
CA TRP A 252 8.71 -17.38 4.10
C TRP A 252 7.87 -16.60 5.11
N THR A 253 7.01 -15.70 4.63
CA THR A 253 6.04 -15.03 5.51
C THR A 253 5.10 -16.05 6.13
N ASP A 254 4.54 -16.96 5.33
CA ASP A 254 3.66 -18.02 5.84
C ASP A 254 4.39 -18.92 6.84
N LEU A 255 5.63 -19.30 6.53
CA LEU A 255 6.44 -20.12 7.42
C LEU A 255 6.72 -19.43 8.77
N LEU A 256 7.13 -18.16 8.74
CA LEU A 256 7.49 -17.41 9.94
C LEU A 256 6.26 -16.93 10.72
N TRP A 257 5.09 -16.89 10.09
CA TRP A 257 3.85 -16.45 10.72
C TRP A 257 3.46 -17.28 11.94
N GLU A 258 3.77 -18.59 11.94
CA GLU A 258 3.50 -19.48 13.06
C GLU A 258 4.37 -19.15 14.29
N TYR A 259 5.55 -18.56 14.08
CA TYR A 259 6.52 -18.24 15.13
C TYR A 259 6.38 -16.83 15.69
N ARG A 260 5.44 -16.02 15.16
CA ARG A 260 5.22 -14.67 15.65
C ARG A 260 4.90 -14.66 17.15
N ASN A 261 5.46 -13.70 17.88
CA ASN A 261 5.21 -13.52 19.31
C ASN A 261 3.74 -13.17 19.61
N SER A 262 2.91 -14.16 19.84
CA SER A 262 1.50 -13.97 20.20
C SER A 262 1.28 -13.58 21.66
N GLY A 263 2.35 -13.33 22.45
CA GLY A 263 2.29 -13.22 23.91
C GLY A 263 2.53 -11.85 24.53
N SER A 264 2.94 -10.84 23.79
CA SER A 264 3.09 -9.49 24.32
C SER A 264 1.86 -8.67 23.97
N GLY A 265 1.05 -8.29 24.94
CA GLY A 265 -0.16 -7.46 24.77
C GLY A 265 0.09 -6.02 24.31
N SER A 266 1.16 -5.76 23.58
CA SER A 266 1.40 -4.53 22.84
C SER A 266 0.84 -4.73 21.43
N SER A 267 -0.06 -3.84 21.01
CA SER A 267 -0.67 -3.75 19.68
C SER A 267 0.33 -3.35 18.58
N ASP A 268 1.58 -3.77 18.67
CA ASP A 268 2.59 -3.42 17.67
C ASP A 268 2.60 -4.45 16.55
N ASP A 269 2.14 -4.01 15.38
CA ASP A 269 1.91 -4.80 14.17
C ASP A 269 3.18 -5.29 13.46
N ASN A 270 4.37 -5.13 14.06
CA ASN A 270 5.68 -5.44 13.46
C ASN A 270 6.21 -6.82 13.87
N ILE A 271 5.36 -7.69 14.34
CA ILE A 271 5.76 -8.97 14.95
C ILE A 271 6.47 -9.90 13.94
N ILE A 272 6.03 -9.91 12.68
CA ILE A 272 6.63 -10.76 11.64
C ILE A 272 8.01 -10.25 11.19
N ASP A 273 8.21 -8.95 11.19
CA ASP A 273 9.47 -8.31 10.77
C ASP A 273 10.62 -8.68 11.70
N ASP A 274 10.35 -8.77 13.00
CA ASP A 274 11.33 -9.21 14.00
C ASP A 274 11.75 -10.67 13.76
N GLU A 275 10.82 -11.54 13.35
CA GLU A 275 11.14 -12.94 13.03
C GLU A 275 11.99 -13.05 11.75
N PHE A 276 11.73 -12.22 10.75
CA PHE A 276 12.58 -12.13 9.57
C PHE A 276 14.00 -11.67 9.93
N LEU A 277 14.15 -10.63 10.76
CA LEU A 277 15.46 -10.16 11.20
C LEU A 277 16.21 -11.25 11.97
N ARG A 278 15.55 -11.99 12.88
CA ARG A 278 16.13 -13.12 13.59
C ARG A 278 16.59 -14.23 12.63
N TYR A 279 15.79 -14.52 11.61
CA TYR A 279 16.13 -15.53 10.62
C TYR A 279 17.35 -15.13 9.78
N PHE A 280 17.39 -13.91 9.25
CA PHE A 280 18.54 -13.41 8.49
C PHE A 280 19.80 -13.33 9.37
N LYS A 281 19.66 -12.89 10.62
CA LYS A 281 20.77 -12.90 11.58
C LYS A 281 21.33 -14.30 11.83
N PHE A 282 20.45 -15.29 11.98
CA PHE A 282 20.87 -16.68 12.11
C PHE A 282 21.65 -17.14 10.87
N ILE A 283 21.22 -16.78 9.67
CA ILE A 283 21.97 -17.07 8.44
C ILE A 283 23.36 -16.43 8.47
N CYS A 284 23.45 -15.16 8.88
CA CYS A 284 24.73 -14.46 9.03
C CYS A 284 25.66 -15.21 10.00
N ASP A 285 25.14 -15.62 11.16
CA ASP A 285 25.92 -16.36 12.16
C ASP A 285 26.45 -17.69 11.59
N VAL A 286 25.62 -18.43 10.85
CA VAL A 286 26.01 -19.69 10.19
C VAL A 286 27.12 -19.45 9.16
N ILE A 287 27.00 -18.39 8.33
CA ILE A 287 28.02 -18.04 7.34
C ILE A 287 29.34 -17.68 8.05
N CYS A 288 29.26 -16.84 9.08
CA CYS A 288 30.40 -16.42 9.90
C CYS A 288 31.16 -17.61 10.48
N TYR A 289 30.46 -18.56 11.12
CA TYR A 289 31.07 -19.77 11.64
C TYR A 289 31.71 -20.66 10.55
N ARG A 290 31.10 -20.75 9.36
CA ARG A 290 31.69 -21.46 8.23
C ARG A 290 32.98 -20.83 7.72
N GLN A 291 33.15 -19.54 7.87
CA GLN A 291 34.34 -18.78 7.50
C GLN A 291 35.40 -18.75 8.63
N ASN A 292 35.15 -19.42 9.76
CA ASN A 292 35.95 -19.37 10.98
C ASN A 292 36.10 -17.96 11.58
N GLU A 293 35.12 -17.13 11.38
CA GLU A 293 35.02 -15.81 11.99
C GLU A 293 34.17 -15.88 13.25
N SER A 294 34.36 -14.95 14.17
CA SER A 294 33.50 -14.83 15.36
C SER A 294 32.23 -14.08 15.00
N PRO A 295 31.03 -14.55 15.39
CA PRO A 295 29.80 -13.83 15.16
C PRO A 295 29.90 -12.43 15.75
N LEU A 296 29.41 -11.43 15.02
CA LEU A 296 29.31 -10.07 15.50
C LEU A 296 28.47 -10.07 16.78
N GLY A 297 28.99 -9.46 17.85
CA GLY A 297 28.34 -9.46 19.16
C GLY A 297 26.95 -8.85 19.12
N ARG A 298 26.08 -9.21 20.07
CA ARG A 298 24.69 -8.73 20.18
C ARG A 298 24.53 -7.21 20.29
N SER A 299 25.63 -6.47 20.46
CA SER A 299 25.66 -5.01 20.56
C SER A 299 25.88 -4.30 19.22
N ASN A 300 26.14 -5.03 18.14
CA ASN A 300 26.32 -4.41 16.83
C ASN A 300 24.95 -4.14 16.21
N ASP A 301 24.88 -3.04 15.47
CA ASP A 301 23.69 -2.67 14.73
C ASP A 301 23.32 -3.84 13.77
N GLU A 302 22.08 -4.31 13.84
CA GLU A 302 21.59 -5.42 13.01
C GLU A 302 21.70 -5.06 11.51
N PHE A 303 21.64 -3.77 11.20
CA PHE A 303 21.81 -3.26 9.87
C PHE A 303 23.24 -3.42 9.34
N ASP A 304 24.25 -3.11 10.15
CA ASP A 304 25.67 -3.31 9.81
C ASP A 304 25.96 -4.79 9.51
N LEU A 305 25.35 -5.68 10.27
CA LEU A 305 25.49 -7.13 10.09
C LEU A 305 24.91 -7.58 8.73
N LEU A 306 23.72 -7.13 8.41
CA LEU A 306 23.05 -7.47 7.16
C LEU A 306 23.80 -6.89 5.96
N GLN A 307 24.31 -5.66 6.08
CA GLN A 307 25.10 -5.01 5.04
C GLN A 307 26.43 -5.74 4.80
N GLN A 308 27.05 -6.27 5.84
CA GLN A 308 28.30 -7.04 5.71
C GLN A 308 28.11 -8.32 4.91
N TYR A 309 27.02 -9.08 5.08
CA TYR A 309 26.82 -10.39 4.48
C TYR A 309 25.90 -10.40 3.25
N PHE A 310 25.14 -9.36 3.01
CA PHE A 310 24.17 -9.28 1.92
C PHE A 310 24.41 -8.13 0.96
N SER A 311 25.55 -7.42 1.06
CA SER A 311 25.92 -6.40 0.06
C SER A 311 26.64 -7.01 -1.13
N ALA A 312 26.58 -6.34 -2.29
CA ALA A 312 27.26 -6.77 -3.51
C ALA A 312 28.80 -6.74 -3.42
N LYS A 313 29.36 -6.32 -2.28
CA LYS A 313 30.82 -6.24 -2.05
C LYS A 313 31.41 -7.52 -1.42
N CYS A 314 30.59 -8.54 -1.18
CA CYS A 314 31.03 -9.83 -0.65
C CYS A 314 31.12 -10.89 -1.73
#